data_28fb48b06d4d2bd9aa50b0823abf1659
#
_entry.id   28fb48b06d4d2bd9aa50b0823abf1659
#
_cell.length_a   1.000
_cell.length_b   1.000
_cell.length_c   1.000
_cell.angle_alpha   90.00
_cell.angle_beta   90.00
_cell.angle_gamma   90.00
#
_symmetry.space_group_name_H-M   'P 1'
#
loop_
_entity.id
_entity.type
_entity.pdbx_description
1 polymer ?
#
loop_
_entity_poly.entity_id
_entity_poly.type
_entity_poly.pdbx_seq_one_letter_code
_entity_poly.pdbx_strand_id
1 'polypeptide(L)'
;MADQFELPAGIRRWQSSDSGTLQREGFEYSLIEDCDNAYRFTAIATVEKIESIFDHFSRFFTDESFFILEYYPEETLLSRPSGNNERPIPSVFYSHYLSTDFILRNIMPYIHRMVHDGFVGFGIANNRKSLEFFYSEEKVLTFFTDNHLRLCNFLHQHNIPHDNNLPLPADFGHDHLSLLGLSQKQLPESLLTLSNDELDTTIFCRELVEQLDMYQVEEGLSFFLTRKEQEQIEKLVKIKLPEHELSEVEFGGLLLDWSDFVTECEHTFDGDLWEYKQGLIIRDTIQLVIEVAPTLLADKIISIVSDPDNIFKKTLTDRRKRLDPPTEMKLRQKRFWYHGMVRNQGSDLRRDLIRQGWFKG
;
A
#
# COMPACT_ATOMS: atom_id res chain seq x y z
N MET A 1 37.99 -8.21 9.20
CA MET A 1 37.10 -9.15 9.89
C MET A 1 35.82 -9.12 9.10
N ALA A 2 35.26 -10.23 8.68
CA ALA A 2 33.94 -10.22 8.06
C ALA A 2 32.97 -9.75 9.16
N ASP A 3 32.22 -8.67 8.91
CA ASP A 3 31.21 -8.21 9.83
C ASP A 3 30.23 -9.35 10.05
N GLN A 4 30.07 -9.73 11.29
CA GLN A 4 29.21 -10.85 11.69
C GLN A 4 27.76 -10.33 11.48
N PHE A 5 26.95 -11.09 10.76
CA PHE A 5 25.53 -10.74 10.56
C PHE A 5 24.79 -10.78 11.90
N GLU A 6 24.16 -9.69 12.27
CA GLU A 6 23.39 -9.55 13.51
C GLU A 6 21.94 -9.20 13.22
N LEU A 7 21.02 -9.94 13.88
CA LEU A 7 19.59 -9.66 13.89
C LEU A 7 19.25 -8.53 14.88
N PRO A 8 18.14 -7.80 14.66
CA PRO A 8 17.59 -6.91 15.65
C PRO A 8 17.29 -7.62 16.99
N ALA A 9 17.41 -6.91 18.08
CA ALA A 9 17.23 -7.46 19.43
C ALA A 9 15.86 -8.10 19.65
N GLY A 10 14.81 -7.61 18.98
CA GLY A 10 13.45 -8.13 19.04
C GLY A 10 13.21 -9.39 18.20
N ILE A 11 14.22 -9.95 17.53
CA ILE A 11 14.11 -11.21 16.79
C ILE A 11 14.98 -12.25 17.46
N ARG A 12 14.36 -13.34 17.93
CA ARG A 12 15.05 -14.46 18.56
C ARG A 12 14.88 -15.73 17.74
N ARG A 13 15.95 -16.15 17.07
CA ARG A 13 15.98 -17.38 16.29
C ARG A 13 15.82 -18.62 17.18
N TRP A 14 15.02 -19.59 16.74
CA TRP A 14 14.94 -20.88 17.40
C TRP A 14 16.22 -21.67 17.17
N GLN A 15 16.71 -22.29 18.21
CA GLN A 15 17.85 -23.23 18.12
C GLN A 15 17.31 -24.56 17.57
N SER A 16 17.39 -24.77 16.25
CA SER A 16 17.14 -26.07 15.65
C SER A 16 18.43 -26.73 15.27
N SER A 17 18.50 -28.07 15.45
CA SER A 17 19.64 -28.91 15.09
C SER A 17 19.95 -28.96 13.58
N ASP A 18 19.03 -28.44 12.75
CA ASP A 18 19.12 -28.41 11.28
C ASP A 18 19.60 -27.08 10.68
N SER A 19 20.35 -26.30 11.42
CA SER A 19 20.81 -24.96 11.03
C SER A 19 21.88 -24.96 9.94
N GLY A 20 21.61 -25.57 8.79
CA GLY A 20 22.50 -25.52 7.62
C GLY A 20 22.50 -24.16 6.90
N THR A 21 21.48 -23.32 7.12
CA THR A 21 21.36 -22.04 6.44
C THR A 21 21.92 -20.94 7.33
N LEU A 22 23.14 -20.52 7.04
CA LEU A 22 23.72 -19.32 7.64
C LEU A 22 23.00 -18.09 7.09
N GLN A 23 22.42 -17.32 8.00
CA GLN A 23 21.87 -16.02 7.65
C GLN A 23 23.01 -15.11 7.20
N ARG A 24 22.81 -14.43 6.10
CA ARG A 24 23.77 -13.52 5.48
C ARG A 24 23.07 -12.34 4.85
N GLU A 25 23.79 -11.27 4.68
CA GLU A 25 23.32 -10.13 3.94
C GLU A 25 23.17 -10.45 2.45
N GLY A 26 22.17 -9.87 1.83
CA GLY A 26 21.97 -10.00 0.41
C GLY A 26 20.71 -9.29 -0.06
N PHE A 27 20.55 -9.21 -1.36
CA PHE A 27 19.30 -8.78 -1.98
C PHE A 27 19.00 -9.59 -3.24
N GLU A 28 17.73 -9.74 -3.52
CA GLU A 28 17.19 -10.21 -4.78
C GLU A 28 16.19 -9.19 -5.32
N TYR A 29 15.85 -9.27 -6.60
CA TYR A 29 14.83 -8.43 -7.19
C TYR A 29 14.12 -9.11 -8.35
N SER A 30 12.88 -8.69 -8.59
CA SER A 30 12.07 -9.15 -9.71
C SER A 30 11.31 -7.98 -10.32
N LEU A 31 10.98 -8.11 -11.59
CA LEU A 31 9.98 -7.26 -12.23
C LEU A 31 8.62 -7.59 -11.62
N ILE A 32 7.80 -6.61 -11.33
CA ILE A 32 6.43 -6.82 -10.87
C ILE A 32 5.60 -7.31 -12.05
N GLU A 33 4.78 -8.33 -11.83
CA GLU A 33 3.87 -8.88 -12.83
C GLU A 33 2.99 -7.75 -13.40
N ASP A 34 2.75 -7.80 -14.70
CA ASP A 34 1.95 -6.83 -15.46
C ASP A 34 2.48 -5.38 -15.47
N CYS A 35 3.74 -5.16 -15.09
CA CYS A 35 4.40 -3.86 -15.14
C CYS A 35 5.64 -3.88 -16.05
N ASP A 36 5.78 -2.88 -16.91
CA ASP A 36 6.90 -2.81 -17.85
C ASP A 36 8.24 -2.43 -17.18
N ASN A 37 8.20 -1.65 -16.09
CA ASN A 37 9.39 -1.07 -15.47
C ASN A 37 9.28 -0.87 -13.95
N ALA A 38 8.42 -1.59 -13.27
CA ALA A 38 8.34 -1.56 -11.81
C ALA A 38 9.04 -2.80 -11.22
N TYR A 39 9.93 -2.59 -10.28
CA TYR A 39 10.74 -3.64 -9.67
C TYR A 39 10.50 -3.69 -8.17
N ARG A 40 10.37 -4.91 -7.67
CA ARG A 40 10.39 -5.21 -6.24
C ARG A 40 11.75 -5.78 -5.87
N PHE A 41 12.37 -5.22 -4.85
CA PHE A 41 13.58 -5.72 -4.23
C PHE A 41 13.25 -6.26 -2.84
N THR A 42 13.86 -7.37 -2.49
CA THR A 42 13.85 -7.94 -1.16
C THR A 42 15.30 -8.03 -0.68
N ALA A 43 15.58 -7.50 0.50
CA ALA A 43 16.94 -7.50 1.01
C ALA A 43 16.99 -7.81 2.51
N ILE A 44 18.13 -8.37 2.94
CA ILE A 44 18.46 -8.56 4.35
C ILE A 44 19.81 -7.90 4.60
N ALA A 45 19.87 -7.12 5.64
CA ALA A 45 21.09 -6.46 6.11
C ALA A 45 21.24 -6.66 7.61
N THR A 46 22.49 -6.63 8.09
CA THR A 46 22.75 -6.59 9.53
C THR A 46 22.13 -5.35 10.15
N VAL A 47 21.66 -5.49 11.38
CA VAL A 47 20.91 -4.45 12.08
C VAL A 47 21.62 -3.10 12.12
N GLU A 48 22.94 -3.10 12.22
CA GLU A 48 23.78 -1.89 12.27
C GLU A 48 23.70 -1.02 11.01
N LYS A 49 23.31 -1.61 9.86
CA LYS A 49 23.20 -0.91 8.58
C LYS A 49 21.82 -0.29 8.33
N ILE A 50 20.77 -0.77 9.00
CA ILE A 50 19.38 -0.43 8.67
C ILE A 50 19.14 1.08 8.73
N GLU A 51 19.60 1.76 9.77
CA GLU A 51 19.43 3.21 9.90
C GLU A 51 20.14 3.98 8.80
N SER A 52 21.40 3.58 8.50
CA SER A 52 22.16 4.19 7.43
C SER A 52 21.53 3.96 6.07
N ILE A 53 20.96 2.79 5.82
CA ILE A 53 20.23 2.47 4.59
C ILE A 53 18.99 3.36 4.50
N PHE A 54 18.22 3.46 5.57
CA PHE A 54 17.03 4.30 5.63
C PHE A 54 17.35 5.79 5.39
N ASP A 55 18.33 6.36 6.10
CA ASP A 55 18.76 7.75 5.93
C ASP A 55 19.23 8.04 4.49
N HIS A 56 20.06 7.16 3.94
CA HIS A 56 20.54 7.34 2.58
C HIS A 56 19.44 7.16 1.53
N PHE A 57 18.53 6.20 1.71
CA PHE A 57 17.41 6.00 0.80
C PHE A 57 16.43 7.17 0.84
N SER A 58 16.18 7.74 2.01
CA SER A 58 15.29 8.88 2.17
C SER A 58 15.72 10.10 1.33
N ARG A 59 17.00 10.22 1.02
CA ARG A 59 17.55 11.30 0.14
C ARG A 59 17.15 11.13 -1.34
N PHE A 60 16.54 10.02 -1.71
CA PHE A 60 15.95 9.88 -3.05
C PHE A 60 14.62 10.65 -3.20
N PHE A 61 14.00 11.00 -2.09
CA PHE A 61 12.82 11.86 -2.05
C PHE A 61 13.26 13.32 -2.01
N THR A 62 12.99 14.07 -3.08
CA THR A 62 13.47 15.46 -3.18
C THR A 62 12.59 16.47 -2.47
N ASP A 63 11.29 16.18 -2.31
CA ASP A 63 10.32 17.16 -1.82
C ASP A 63 9.36 16.58 -0.78
N GLU A 64 8.45 15.73 -1.21
CA GLU A 64 7.40 15.15 -0.38
C GLU A 64 7.46 13.63 -0.40
N SER A 65 7.08 13.05 0.71
CA SER A 65 6.88 11.60 0.90
C SER A 65 5.80 11.38 1.95
N PHE A 66 5.40 10.14 2.15
CA PHE A 66 4.59 9.76 3.30
C PHE A 66 5.31 8.66 4.09
N PHE A 67 5.08 8.66 5.38
CA PHE A 67 5.63 7.68 6.30
C PHE A 67 4.64 6.53 6.49
N ILE A 68 5.16 5.31 6.58
CA ILE A 68 4.43 4.08 6.81
C ILE A 68 4.84 3.53 8.17
N LEU A 69 3.87 3.18 9.00
CA LEU A 69 4.10 2.55 10.30
C LEU A 69 3.18 1.34 10.45
N GLU A 70 3.74 0.20 10.77
CA GLU A 70 3.05 -1.05 11.03
C GLU A 70 3.31 -1.48 12.47
N TYR A 71 2.26 -1.69 13.26
CA TYR A 71 2.36 -2.15 14.63
C TYR A 71 1.03 -2.69 15.15
N TYR A 72 1.00 -3.23 16.37
CA TYR A 72 -0.19 -3.78 17.01
C TYR A 72 -0.76 -2.81 18.05
N PRO A 73 -1.79 -2.01 17.75
CA PRO A 73 -2.44 -1.14 18.73
C PRO A 73 -3.10 -1.93 19.87
N GLU A 74 -3.22 -1.32 21.05
CA GLU A 74 -3.86 -1.93 22.23
C GLU A 74 -5.27 -2.45 21.95
N GLU A 75 -6.04 -1.70 21.17
CA GLU A 75 -7.41 -2.04 20.78
C GLU A 75 -7.47 -3.35 19.97
N THR A 76 -6.49 -3.59 19.13
CA THR A 76 -6.36 -4.84 18.35
C THR A 76 -6.02 -6.02 19.26
N LEU A 77 -5.23 -5.80 20.29
CA LEU A 77 -4.84 -6.81 21.26
C LEU A 77 -5.99 -7.18 22.20
N LEU A 78 -6.87 -6.21 22.52
CA LEU A 78 -8.02 -6.41 23.43
C LEU A 78 -9.28 -6.98 22.74
N SER A 79 -9.43 -6.78 21.44
CA SER A 79 -10.61 -7.21 20.66
C SER A 79 -10.60 -8.69 20.24
N ARG A 80 -9.82 -9.55 20.89
CA ARG A 80 -9.78 -11.00 20.58
C ARG A 80 -11.14 -11.65 20.74
N PRO A 81 -11.76 -12.22 19.69
CA PRO A 81 -12.88 -13.13 19.86
C PRO A 81 -12.38 -14.38 20.60
N SER A 82 -13.00 -14.70 21.73
CA SER A 82 -12.72 -15.94 22.46
C SER A 82 -13.01 -17.14 21.55
N GLY A 83 -12.00 -17.72 20.96
CA GLY A 83 -12.15 -19.00 20.25
C GLY A 83 -11.40 -19.18 18.93
N ASN A 84 -10.86 -18.16 18.29
CA ASN A 84 -10.05 -18.33 17.09
C ASN A 84 -8.55 -18.28 17.44
N ASN A 85 -7.81 -19.30 16.99
CA ASN A 85 -6.34 -19.35 17.05
C ASN A 85 -5.67 -18.48 15.98
N GLU A 86 -6.35 -17.49 15.43
CA GLU A 86 -5.79 -16.59 14.44
C GLU A 86 -4.81 -15.62 15.13
N ARG A 87 -3.65 -15.45 14.55
CA ARG A 87 -2.65 -14.47 15.02
C ARG A 87 -3.23 -13.07 14.79
N PRO A 88 -3.03 -12.12 15.73
CA PRO A 88 -3.41 -10.75 15.50
C PRO A 88 -2.69 -10.22 14.25
N ILE A 89 -3.41 -9.50 13.41
CA ILE A 89 -2.85 -8.83 12.23
C ILE A 89 -2.40 -7.43 12.68
N PRO A 90 -1.21 -6.96 12.29
CA PRO A 90 -0.76 -5.61 12.60
C PRO A 90 -1.63 -4.58 11.87
N SER A 91 -1.77 -3.43 12.46
CA SER A 91 -2.42 -2.28 11.82
C SER A 91 -1.38 -1.44 11.10
N VAL A 92 -1.70 -1.05 9.88
CA VAL A 92 -0.84 -0.18 9.05
C VAL A 92 -1.37 1.25 9.10
N PHE A 93 -0.47 2.20 9.30
CA PHE A 93 -0.76 3.62 9.36
C PHE A 93 0.06 4.38 8.32
N TYR A 94 -0.56 5.33 7.62
CA TYR A 94 0.10 6.24 6.71
C TYR A 94 0.00 7.68 7.18
N SER A 95 1.07 8.43 7.02
CA SER A 95 0.98 9.88 7.11
C SER A 95 0.40 10.47 5.83
N HIS A 96 -0.08 11.71 5.87
CA HIS A 96 -0.28 12.48 4.65
C HIS A 96 1.06 12.72 3.93
N TYR A 97 1.02 13.18 2.67
CA TYR A 97 2.21 13.67 2.00
C TYR A 97 2.74 14.90 2.75
N LEU A 98 3.94 14.76 3.28
CA LEU A 98 4.63 15.77 4.06
C LEU A 98 6.02 16.01 3.45
N SER A 99 6.64 17.14 3.78
CA SER A 99 8.05 17.34 3.46
C SER A 99 8.89 16.19 4.04
N THR A 100 9.73 15.58 3.23
CA THR A 100 10.61 14.47 3.65
C THR A 100 11.47 14.87 4.84
N ASP A 101 11.99 16.11 4.86
CA ASP A 101 12.76 16.63 6.00
C ASP A 101 11.93 16.75 7.28
N PHE A 102 10.64 17.05 7.18
CA PHE A 102 9.75 17.08 8.33
C PHE A 102 9.54 15.68 8.89
N ILE A 103 9.26 14.69 8.01
CA ILE A 103 9.13 13.29 8.42
C ILE A 103 10.40 12.84 9.14
N LEU A 104 11.57 13.00 8.53
CA LEU A 104 12.84 12.55 9.09
C LEU A 104 13.11 13.16 10.46
N ARG A 105 12.89 14.45 10.64
CA ARG A 105 13.09 15.11 11.95
C ARG A 105 12.23 14.52 13.05
N ASN A 106 11.02 14.06 12.72
CA ASN A 106 10.10 13.51 13.73
C ASN A 106 10.37 12.02 14.00
N ILE A 107 10.81 11.23 13.01
CA ILE A 107 10.99 9.80 13.18
C ILE A 107 12.38 9.39 13.64
N MET A 108 13.44 10.17 13.32
CA MET A 108 14.82 9.82 13.69
C MET A 108 15.03 9.58 15.19
N PRO A 109 14.36 10.28 16.12
CA PRO A 109 14.44 9.97 17.55
C PRO A 109 13.90 8.58 17.93
N TYR A 110 13.08 7.98 17.07
CA TYR A 110 12.44 6.69 17.30
C TYR A 110 13.08 5.56 16.49
N ILE A 111 13.96 5.86 15.54
CA ILE A 111 14.46 4.89 14.56
C ILE A 111 15.10 3.67 15.20
N HIS A 112 15.94 3.84 16.23
CA HIS A 112 16.56 2.73 16.96
C HIS A 112 15.52 1.79 17.58
N ARG A 113 14.44 2.33 18.15
CA ARG A 113 13.35 1.54 18.72
C ARG A 113 12.64 0.74 17.63
N MET A 114 12.25 1.39 16.54
CA MET A 114 11.56 0.73 15.40
C MET A 114 12.41 -0.36 14.75
N VAL A 115 13.71 -0.13 14.63
CA VAL A 115 14.64 -1.13 14.07
C VAL A 115 14.73 -2.38 14.95
N HIS A 116 14.84 -2.19 16.27
CA HIS A 116 15.09 -3.27 17.19
C HIS A 116 13.85 -3.94 17.77
N ASP A 117 12.66 -3.31 17.73
CA ASP A 117 11.42 -3.92 18.21
C ASP A 117 10.89 -4.96 17.21
N GLY A 118 10.56 -6.17 17.71
CA GLY A 118 10.10 -7.28 16.88
C GLY A 118 8.67 -7.12 16.33
N PHE A 119 7.90 -6.12 16.79
CA PHE A 119 6.49 -5.93 16.40
C PHE A 119 6.25 -4.66 15.59
N VAL A 120 7.32 -4.02 15.14
CA VAL A 120 7.23 -2.78 14.37
C VAL A 120 7.81 -2.95 12.98
N GLY A 121 7.03 -2.58 11.97
CA GLY A 121 7.47 -2.30 10.62
C GLY A 121 7.36 -0.79 10.34
N PHE A 122 8.25 -0.26 9.51
CA PHE A 122 8.22 1.13 9.11
C PHE A 122 8.76 1.36 7.71
N GLY A 123 8.31 2.45 7.09
CA GLY A 123 8.73 2.75 5.74
C GLY A 123 8.51 4.20 5.34
N ILE A 124 8.99 4.54 4.16
CA ILE A 124 8.78 5.85 3.53
C ILE A 124 8.56 5.64 2.04
N ALA A 125 7.57 6.32 1.48
CA ALA A 125 7.19 6.13 0.10
C ALA A 125 6.73 7.41 -0.60
N ASN A 126 6.79 7.39 -1.93
CA ASN A 126 6.17 8.37 -2.80
C ASN A 126 5.65 7.68 -4.06
N ASN A 127 4.34 7.45 -4.12
CA ASN A 127 3.70 6.74 -5.24
C ASN A 127 3.82 7.50 -6.56
N ARG A 128 3.90 8.85 -6.52
CA ARG A 128 4.10 9.68 -7.73
C ARG A 128 5.47 9.46 -8.37
N LYS A 129 6.43 8.93 -7.62
CA LYS A 129 7.80 8.63 -8.06
C LYS A 129 8.07 7.14 -8.16
N SER A 130 7.06 6.29 -7.91
CA SER A 130 7.19 4.84 -7.86
C SER A 130 8.39 4.41 -7.00
N LEU A 131 8.50 5.01 -5.82
CA LEU A 131 9.64 4.80 -4.93
C LEU A 131 9.13 4.52 -3.51
N GLU A 132 9.55 3.38 -2.97
CA GLU A 132 9.20 2.95 -1.62
C GLU A 132 10.35 2.21 -0.96
N PHE A 133 10.48 2.42 0.33
CA PHE A 133 11.27 1.65 1.28
C PHE A 133 10.36 1.16 2.39
N PHE A 134 10.41 -0.11 2.70
CA PHE A 134 9.71 -0.69 3.84
C PHE A 134 10.59 -1.71 4.57
N TYR A 135 10.69 -1.58 5.88
CA TYR A 135 11.34 -2.53 6.78
C TYR A 135 10.25 -3.18 7.63
N SER A 136 9.92 -4.41 7.31
CA SER A 136 8.79 -5.14 7.93
C SER A 136 9.07 -5.58 9.37
N GLU A 137 8.04 -6.04 10.07
CA GLU A 137 8.19 -6.71 11.37
C GLU A 137 9.05 -7.98 11.28
N GLU A 138 9.04 -8.67 10.14
CA GLU A 138 9.91 -9.82 9.84
C GLU A 138 11.39 -9.43 9.61
N LYS A 139 11.69 -8.14 9.73
CA LYS A 139 13.03 -7.56 9.55
C LYS A 139 13.61 -7.79 8.17
N VAL A 140 12.75 -7.75 7.18
CA VAL A 140 13.06 -7.79 5.75
C VAL A 140 12.91 -6.39 5.17
N LEU A 141 13.90 -5.96 4.41
CA LEU A 141 13.85 -4.74 3.62
C LEU A 141 13.13 -5.03 2.30
N THR A 142 12.09 -4.28 2.02
CA THR A 142 11.42 -4.28 0.72
C THR A 142 11.55 -2.91 0.08
N PHE A 143 11.87 -2.89 -1.20
CA PHE A 143 11.91 -1.64 -1.97
C PHE A 143 11.11 -1.81 -3.24
N PHE A 144 10.42 -0.73 -3.64
CA PHE A 144 9.81 -0.62 -4.95
C PHE A 144 10.44 0.55 -5.72
N THR A 145 10.73 0.35 -7.00
CA THR A 145 11.38 1.37 -7.84
C THR A 145 11.14 1.10 -9.32
N ASP A 146 11.12 2.15 -10.12
CA ASP A 146 11.17 2.10 -11.58
C ASP A 146 12.61 2.02 -12.12
N ASN A 147 13.62 2.19 -11.26
CA ASN A 147 15.04 2.23 -11.64
C ASN A 147 15.87 1.19 -10.87
N HIS A 148 15.83 -0.06 -11.36
CA HIS A 148 16.55 -1.17 -10.73
C HIS A 148 18.06 -0.96 -10.64
N LEU A 149 18.69 -0.37 -11.68
CA LEU A 149 20.14 -0.14 -11.68
C LEU A 149 20.57 0.83 -10.57
N ARG A 150 19.78 1.86 -10.32
CA ARG A 150 20.04 2.81 -9.24
C ARG A 150 19.98 2.10 -7.88
N LEU A 151 18.99 1.24 -7.69
CA LEU A 151 18.82 0.54 -6.42
C LEU A 151 19.87 -0.57 -6.24
N CYS A 152 20.24 -1.33 -7.28
CA CYS A 152 21.37 -2.24 -7.23
C CYS A 152 22.66 -1.53 -6.78
N ASN A 153 22.99 -0.39 -7.40
CA ASN A 153 24.17 0.39 -7.02
C ASN A 153 24.09 0.89 -5.57
N PHE A 154 22.92 1.34 -5.14
CA PHE A 154 22.68 1.77 -3.76
C PHE A 154 22.95 0.65 -2.76
N LEU A 155 22.39 -0.55 -2.97
CA LEU A 155 22.60 -1.69 -2.08
C LEU A 155 24.07 -2.16 -2.07
N HIS A 156 24.73 -2.15 -3.24
CA HIS A 156 26.18 -2.43 -3.32
C HIS A 156 27.03 -1.41 -2.57
N GLN A 157 26.66 -0.13 -2.53
CA GLN A 157 27.37 0.88 -1.73
C GLN A 157 27.26 0.60 -0.22
N HIS A 158 26.20 -0.08 0.23
CA HIS A 158 26.03 -0.58 1.58
C HIS A 158 26.67 -1.95 1.80
N ASN A 159 27.45 -2.47 0.84
CA ASN A 159 28.07 -3.81 0.86
C ASN A 159 27.03 -4.94 1.03
N ILE A 160 25.86 -4.79 0.43
CA ILE A 160 24.83 -5.83 0.34
C ILE A 160 24.96 -6.47 -1.05
N PRO A 161 25.37 -7.74 -1.16
CA PRO A 161 25.57 -8.42 -2.43
C PRO A 161 24.23 -8.89 -3.02
N HIS A 162 24.16 -9.03 -4.34
CA HIS A 162 23.08 -9.71 -5.01
C HIS A 162 23.13 -11.21 -4.77
N ASP A 163 22.01 -11.82 -4.36
CA ASP A 163 21.89 -13.24 -4.05
C ASP A 163 20.51 -13.76 -4.45
N ASN A 164 20.43 -14.60 -5.47
CA ASN A 164 19.19 -15.19 -5.96
C ASN A 164 18.58 -16.28 -5.03
N ASN A 165 19.30 -16.67 -4.00
CA ASN A 165 18.87 -17.66 -3.02
C ASN A 165 18.98 -17.08 -1.61
N LEU A 166 18.48 -15.87 -1.43
CA LEU A 166 18.55 -15.15 -0.17
C LEU A 166 17.69 -15.85 0.89
N PRO A 167 18.27 -16.34 2.01
CA PRO A 167 17.49 -16.92 3.09
C PRO A 167 16.77 -15.83 3.86
N LEU A 168 15.45 -15.87 3.88
CA LEU A 168 14.61 -14.91 4.60
C LEU A 168 14.36 -15.38 6.05
N PRO A 169 14.07 -14.48 7.00
CA PRO A 169 13.67 -14.85 8.36
C PRO A 169 12.48 -15.83 8.41
N ALA A 170 11.56 -15.74 7.46
CA ALA A 170 10.45 -16.67 7.33
C ALA A 170 10.88 -18.13 7.01
N ASP A 171 12.09 -18.35 6.49
CA ASP A 171 12.60 -19.68 6.17
C ASP A 171 13.08 -20.45 7.41
N PHE A 172 13.16 -19.80 8.56
CA PHE A 172 13.55 -20.40 9.82
C PHE A 172 12.65 -19.93 10.96
N GLY A 173 12.40 -20.78 11.94
CA GLY A 173 11.58 -20.44 13.09
C GLY A 173 12.24 -19.39 13.98
N HIS A 174 11.49 -18.37 14.35
CA HIS A 174 11.91 -17.30 15.25
C HIS A 174 10.73 -16.77 16.06
N ASP A 175 11.05 -16.08 17.15
CA ASP A 175 10.09 -15.36 17.99
C ASP A 175 10.27 -13.87 17.78
N HIS A 176 9.16 -13.13 17.79
CA HIS A 176 9.13 -11.68 17.90
C HIS A 176 9.04 -11.27 19.37
N LEU A 177 9.85 -10.32 19.77
CA LEU A 177 9.93 -9.81 21.13
C LEU A 177 9.82 -8.27 21.11
N SER A 178 8.98 -7.71 21.95
CA SER A 178 8.99 -6.25 22.16
C SER A 178 10.22 -5.87 22.99
N LEU A 179 10.66 -4.61 22.87
CA LEU A 179 11.79 -4.08 23.65
C LEU A 179 11.55 -4.21 25.16
N LEU A 180 10.32 -4.09 25.65
CA LEU A 180 9.97 -4.30 27.05
C LEU A 180 10.16 -5.75 27.51
N GLY A 181 10.08 -6.72 26.60
CA GLY A 181 10.30 -8.13 26.90
C GLY A 181 11.77 -8.52 27.02
N LEU A 182 12.68 -7.61 26.68
CA LEU A 182 14.12 -7.85 26.71
C LEU A 182 14.73 -7.49 28.08
N SER A 183 15.68 -8.29 28.52
CA SER A 183 16.51 -7.93 29.67
C SER A 183 17.47 -6.81 29.29
N GLN A 184 17.94 -6.03 30.27
CA GLN A 184 18.93 -4.96 30.03
C GLN A 184 20.21 -5.43 29.32
N LYS A 185 20.57 -6.71 29.47
CA LYS A 185 21.76 -7.29 28.80
C LYS A 185 21.52 -7.57 27.31
N GLN A 186 20.27 -7.63 26.87
CA GLN A 186 19.88 -7.93 25.50
C GLN A 186 19.53 -6.64 24.75
N LEU A 187 19.29 -5.55 25.48
CA LEU A 187 19.04 -4.25 24.85
C LEU A 187 20.32 -3.69 24.23
N PRO A 188 20.23 -3.12 23.03
CA PRO A 188 21.32 -2.36 22.43
C PRO A 188 21.77 -1.21 23.32
N GLU A 189 23.04 -0.86 23.25
CA GLU A 189 23.63 0.22 24.09
C GLU A 189 22.88 1.54 23.95
N SER A 190 22.42 1.87 22.74
CA SER A 190 21.63 3.07 22.43
C SER A 190 20.28 3.13 23.14
N LEU A 191 19.72 2.01 23.59
CA LEU A 191 18.41 1.91 24.22
C LEU A 191 18.48 1.75 25.76
N LEU A 192 19.68 1.52 26.33
CA LEU A 192 19.86 1.24 27.76
C LEU A 192 19.43 2.40 28.67
N THR A 193 19.41 3.62 28.18
CA THR A 193 19.06 4.84 28.95
C THR A 193 17.59 5.16 28.92
N LEU A 194 16.80 4.49 28.09
CA LEU A 194 15.37 4.74 27.94
C LEU A 194 14.58 4.12 29.09
N SER A 195 13.51 4.79 29.49
CA SER A 195 12.54 4.30 30.45
C SER A 195 11.65 3.21 29.85
N ASN A 196 10.92 2.47 30.68
CA ASN A 196 9.97 1.48 30.21
C ASN A 196 8.87 2.09 29.30
N ASP A 197 8.38 3.28 29.61
CA ASP A 197 7.37 3.96 28.78
C ASP A 197 7.92 4.34 27.42
N GLU A 198 9.19 4.73 27.33
CA GLU A 198 9.86 5.03 26.06
C GLU A 198 10.17 3.76 25.25
N LEU A 199 10.32 2.61 25.90
CA LEU A 199 10.52 1.30 25.25
C LEU A 199 9.21 0.62 24.87
N ASP A 200 8.07 1.09 25.38
CA ASP A 200 6.76 0.50 25.08
C ASP A 200 6.35 0.81 23.63
N THR A 201 6.24 -0.26 22.85
CA THR A 201 5.89 -0.22 21.42
C THR A 201 4.59 0.53 21.17
N THR A 202 3.57 0.28 22.00
CA THR A 202 2.25 0.91 21.81
C THR A 202 2.28 2.40 22.12
N ILE A 203 3.10 2.81 23.10
CA ILE A 203 3.25 4.22 23.48
C ILE A 203 3.99 4.99 22.38
N PHE A 204 5.20 4.56 22.02
CA PHE A 204 5.99 5.32 21.05
C PHE A 204 5.41 5.30 19.63
N CYS A 205 4.75 4.20 19.22
CA CYS A 205 4.05 4.16 17.92
C CYS A 205 2.85 5.10 17.91
N ARG A 206 2.07 5.16 19.00
CA ARG A 206 0.96 6.11 19.14
C ARG A 206 1.45 7.56 19.09
N GLU A 207 2.55 7.88 19.77
CA GLU A 207 3.17 9.22 19.70
C GLU A 207 3.54 9.59 18.26
N LEU A 208 4.11 8.65 17.48
CA LEU A 208 4.42 8.87 16.06
C LEU A 208 3.17 9.10 15.22
N VAL A 209 2.11 8.30 15.45
CA VAL A 209 0.82 8.45 14.77
C VAL A 209 0.24 9.85 15.03
N GLU A 210 0.28 10.34 16.28
CA GLU A 210 -0.19 11.68 16.65
C GLU A 210 0.69 12.79 16.04
N GLN A 211 2.03 12.66 16.12
CA GLN A 211 2.97 13.67 15.62
C GLN A 211 2.91 13.88 14.11
N LEU A 212 2.69 12.81 13.36
CA LEU A 212 2.63 12.83 11.90
C LEU A 212 1.19 12.87 11.35
N ASP A 213 0.17 13.01 12.23
CA ASP A 213 -1.25 12.97 11.86
C ASP A 213 -1.57 11.79 10.94
N MET A 214 -1.14 10.59 11.38
CA MET A 214 -1.28 9.38 10.59
C MET A 214 -2.69 8.80 10.70
N TYR A 215 -3.12 8.16 9.64
CA TYR A 215 -4.40 7.45 9.59
C TYR A 215 -4.19 5.97 9.36
N GLN A 216 -5.04 5.15 9.98
CA GLN A 216 -5.00 3.70 9.80
C GLN A 216 -5.53 3.33 8.42
N VAL A 217 -4.79 2.43 7.76
CA VAL A 217 -5.17 1.84 6.47
C VAL A 217 -5.61 0.41 6.72
N GLU A 218 -6.79 0.04 6.28
CA GLU A 218 -7.26 -1.34 6.34
C GLU A 218 -6.80 -2.11 5.08
N GLU A 219 -6.50 -3.39 5.25
CA GLU A 219 -6.25 -4.29 4.12
C GLU A 219 -7.46 -4.26 3.17
N GLY A 220 -7.23 -3.98 1.89
CA GLY A 220 -8.30 -3.82 0.88
C GLY A 220 -8.79 -2.39 0.67
N LEU A 221 -8.37 -1.43 1.50
CA LEU A 221 -8.70 -0.02 1.30
C LEU A 221 -7.72 0.65 0.34
N SER A 222 -8.24 1.45 -0.58
CA SER A 222 -7.37 2.26 -1.42
C SER A 222 -6.59 3.25 -0.54
N PHE A 223 -5.30 3.41 -0.82
CA PHE A 223 -4.35 4.31 -0.13
C PHE A 223 -4.80 5.79 -0.05
N PHE A 224 -5.99 6.11 -0.53
CA PHE A 224 -6.46 7.46 -0.76
C PHE A 224 -7.50 7.93 0.25
N LEU A 225 -8.15 7.02 1.00
CA LEU A 225 -9.25 7.35 1.90
C LEU A 225 -8.98 6.85 3.31
N THR A 226 -9.23 7.71 4.31
CA THR A 226 -9.19 7.31 5.71
C THR A 226 -10.39 6.43 6.07
N ARG A 227 -10.29 5.64 7.14
CA ARG A 227 -11.39 4.83 7.66
C ARG A 227 -12.68 5.64 7.90
N LYS A 228 -12.56 6.84 8.49
CA LYS A 228 -13.73 7.72 8.72
C LYS A 228 -14.40 8.16 7.42
N GLU A 229 -13.59 8.48 6.42
CA GLU A 229 -14.11 8.83 5.08
C GLU A 229 -14.82 7.65 4.44
N GLN A 230 -14.27 6.44 4.55
CA GLN A 230 -14.89 5.23 4.04
C GLN A 230 -16.20 4.91 4.76
N GLU A 231 -16.23 4.89 6.09
CA GLU A 231 -17.47 4.70 6.86
C GLU A 231 -18.54 5.74 6.51
N GLN A 232 -18.12 6.97 6.21
CA GLN A 232 -19.03 8.01 5.75
C GLN A 232 -19.58 7.72 4.36
N ILE A 233 -18.73 7.27 3.44
CA ILE A 233 -19.13 6.89 2.08
C ILE A 233 -20.05 5.68 2.11
N GLU A 234 -19.73 4.63 2.84
CA GLU A 234 -20.58 3.45 2.99
C GLU A 234 -22.00 3.80 3.46
N LYS A 235 -22.11 4.67 4.45
CA LYS A 235 -23.42 5.16 4.91
C LYS A 235 -24.19 5.88 3.79
N LEU A 236 -23.50 6.70 2.99
CA LEU A 236 -24.10 7.41 1.86
C LEU A 236 -24.54 6.44 0.76
N VAL A 237 -23.72 5.45 0.43
CA VAL A 237 -24.04 4.43 -0.59
C VAL A 237 -25.20 3.56 -0.13
N LYS A 238 -25.19 3.03 1.10
CA LYS A 238 -26.30 2.24 1.67
C LYS A 238 -27.64 3.00 1.69
N ILE A 239 -27.63 4.30 1.93
CA ILE A 239 -28.83 5.12 1.90
C ILE A 239 -29.34 5.34 0.46
N LYS A 240 -28.45 5.47 -0.51
CA LYS A 240 -28.78 5.82 -1.90
C LYS A 240 -28.99 4.62 -2.81
N LEU A 241 -28.35 3.51 -2.50
CA LEU A 241 -28.37 2.27 -3.26
C LEU A 241 -28.61 1.04 -2.35
N PRO A 242 -29.71 0.98 -1.57
CA PRO A 242 -29.90 -0.03 -0.50
C PRO A 242 -29.97 -1.46 -1.01
N GLU A 243 -30.28 -1.69 -2.28
CA GLU A 243 -30.45 -3.04 -2.87
C GLU A 243 -29.42 -3.30 -3.99
N HIS A 244 -28.42 -2.44 -4.16
CA HIS A 244 -27.46 -2.58 -5.24
C HIS A 244 -26.25 -3.41 -4.77
N GLU A 245 -25.76 -4.31 -5.63
CA GLU A 245 -24.59 -5.18 -5.32
C GLU A 245 -23.38 -4.38 -4.83
N LEU A 246 -23.12 -3.21 -5.42
CA LEU A 246 -22.01 -2.33 -5.03
C LEU A 246 -22.23 -1.58 -3.69
N SER A 247 -23.38 -1.75 -3.02
CA SER A 247 -23.60 -1.16 -1.70
C SER A 247 -22.84 -1.88 -0.57
N GLU A 248 -22.39 -3.11 -0.83
CA GLU A 248 -21.61 -3.94 0.10
C GLU A 248 -20.12 -3.95 -0.25
N VAL A 249 -19.73 -3.37 -1.37
CA VAL A 249 -18.32 -3.30 -1.81
C VAL A 249 -17.64 -2.10 -1.16
N GLU A 250 -16.43 -2.29 -0.68
CA GLU A 250 -15.61 -1.20 -0.16
C GLU A 250 -15.32 -0.16 -1.23
N PHE A 251 -15.61 1.09 -0.94
CA PHE A 251 -15.49 2.17 -1.92
C PHE A 251 -14.05 2.38 -2.41
N GLY A 252 -13.08 2.07 -1.56
CA GLY A 252 -11.67 2.08 -1.94
C GLY A 252 -11.37 1.08 -3.06
N GLY A 253 -11.94 -0.11 -2.98
CA GLY A 253 -11.87 -1.11 -4.05
C GLY A 253 -12.45 -0.59 -5.36
N LEU A 254 -13.63 0.07 -5.31
CA LEU A 254 -14.24 0.65 -6.52
C LEU A 254 -13.36 1.71 -7.22
N LEU A 255 -12.54 2.45 -6.45
CA LEU A 255 -11.60 3.41 -7.04
C LEU A 255 -10.44 2.70 -7.77
N LEU A 256 -9.95 1.59 -7.21
CA LEU A 256 -8.94 0.75 -7.86
C LEU A 256 -9.52 0.06 -9.09
N ASP A 257 -10.67 -0.59 -8.96
CA ASP A 257 -11.34 -1.29 -10.07
C ASP A 257 -11.60 -0.34 -11.25
N TRP A 258 -11.94 0.94 -10.97
CA TRP A 258 -12.07 1.95 -12.02
C TRP A 258 -10.74 2.24 -12.70
N SER A 259 -9.66 2.37 -11.94
CA SER A 259 -8.32 2.61 -12.48
C SER A 259 -7.85 1.44 -13.35
N ASP A 260 -8.05 0.21 -12.89
CA ASP A 260 -7.67 -1.00 -13.61
C ASP A 260 -8.48 -1.17 -14.89
N PHE A 261 -9.80 -0.98 -14.83
CA PHE A 261 -10.65 -0.98 -16.01
C PHE A 261 -10.22 0.06 -17.05
N VAL A 262 -9.84 1.25 -16.61
CA VAL A 262 -9.36 2.30 -17.52
C VAL A 262 -8.02 1.92 -18.14
N THR A 263 -7.12 1.31 -17.38
CA THR A 263 -5.83 0.82 -17.86
C THR A 263 -6.00 -0.27 -18.91
N GLU A 264 -6.89 -1.23 -18.68
CA GLU A 264 -7.27 -2.21 -19.68
C GLU A 264 -7.83 -1.55 -20.96
N CYS A 265 -8.72 -0.58 -20.82
CA CYS A 265 -9.29 0.15 -21.95
C CYS A 265 -8.24 0.95 -22.72
N GLU A 266 -7.20 1.46 -22.07
CA GLU A 266 -6.10 2.20 -22.72
C GLU A 266 -5.26 1.28 -23.59
N HIS A 267 -4.92 0.10 -23.09
CA HIS A 267 -4.09 -0.87 -23.80
C HIS A 267 -4.92 -1.67 -24.83
N THR A 268 -5.75 -2.55 -24.37
CA THR A 268 -6.70 -3.32 -25.19
C THR A 268 -7.66 -4.06 -24.27
N PHE A 269 -8.88 -3.57 -24.12
CA PHE A 269 -9.89 -4.27 -23.32
C PHE A 269 -10.20 -5.63 -23.93
N ASP A 270 -9.91 -6.71 -23.20
CA ASP A 270 -10.09 -8.10 -23.64
C ASP A 270 -11.31 -8.77 -23.00
N GLY A 271 -12.05 -8.03 -22.19
CA GLY A 271 -13.25 -8.48 -21.52
C GLY A 271 -14.48 -8.56 -22.45
N ASP A 272 -15.54 -9.16 -21.93
CA ASP A 272 -16.83 -9.20 -22.62
C ASP A 272 -17.65 -7.93 -22.39
N LEU A 273 -18.84 -7.87 -23.00
CA LEU A 273 -19.74 -6.73 -22.88
C LEU A 273 -20.27 -6.54 -21.46
N TRP A 274 -20.42 -7.62 -20.71
CA TRP A 274 -20.90 -7.56 -19.34
C TRP A 274 -19.84 -6.93 -18.43
N GLU A 275 -18.59 -7.37 -18.55
CA GLU A 275 -17.44 -6.82 -17.81
C GLU A 275 -17.23 -5.34 -18.13
N TYR A 276 -17.31 -4.96 -19.40
CA TYR A 276 -17.28 -3.54 -19.80
C TYR A 276 -18.39 -2.73 -19.14
N LYS A 277 -19.59 -3.31 -19.03
CA LYS A 277 -20.74 -2.70 -18.35
C LYS A 277 -20.47 -2.51 -16.86
N GLN A 278 -19.86 -3.50 -16.21
CA GLN A 278 -19.52 -3.39 -14.80
C GLN A 278 -18.54 -2.23 -14.55
N GLY A 279 -17.51 -2.07 -15.37
CA GLY A 279 -16.61 -0.92 -15.28
C GLY A 279 -17.34 0.43 -15.36
N LEU A 280 -18.35 0.57 -16.23
CA LEU A 280 -19.15 1.79 -16.30
C LEU A 280 -20.07 1.99 -15.08
N ILE A 281 -20.59 0.90 -14.51
CA ILE A 281 -21.42 0.95 -13.29
C ILE A 281 -20.56 1.37 -12.08
N ILE A 282 -19.33 0.89 -11.99
CA ILE A 282 -18.38 1.34 -10.98
C ILE A 282 -18.20 2.85 -11.04
N ARG A 283 -17.96 3.41 -12.24
CA ARG A 283 -17.81 4.86 -12.39
C ARG A 283 -19.10 5.64 -12.07
N ASP A 284 -20.26 5.06 -12.34
CA ASP A 284 -21.56 5.63 -11.93
C ASP A 284 -21.67 5.72 -10.41
N THR A 285 -21.27 4.67 -9.71
CA THR A 285 -21.28 4.62 -8.23
C THR A 285 -20.33 5.66 -7.64
N ILE A 286 -19.13 5.78 -8.19
CA ILE A 286 -18.17 6.82 -7.80
C ILE A 286 -18.78 8.22 -7.99
N GLN A 287 -19.42 8.45 -9.13
CA GLN A 287 -20.08 9.74 -9.41
C GLN A 287 -21.22 10.05 -8.44
N LEU A 288 -22.02 9.03 -8.10
CA LEU A 288 -23.09 9.18 -7.11
C LEU A 288 -22.53 9.65 -5.77
N VAL A 289 -21.44 9.06 -5.32
CA VAL A 289 -20.78 9.45 -4.07
C VAL A 289 -20.27 10.88 -4.16
N ILE A 290 -19.59 11.27 -5.24
CA ILE A 290 -19.14 12.65 -5.47
C ILE A 290 -20.29 13.65 -5.34
N GLU A 291 -21.47 13.32 -5.88
CA GLU A 291 -22.64 14.20 -5.89
C GLU A 291 -23.34 14.34 -4.53
N VAL A 292 -23.13 13.40 -3.62
CA VAL A 292 -23.85 13.37 -2.31
C VAL A 292 -22.92 13.56 -1.11
N ALA A 293 -21.62 13.43 -1.30
CA ALA A 293 -20.62 13.60 -0.25
C ALA A 293 -20.44 15.08 0.14
N PRO A 294 -19.95 15.37 1.36
CA PRO A 294 -19.48 16.70 1.71
C PRO A 294 -18.39 17.20 0.77
N THR A 295 -18.34 18.52 0.54
CA THR A 295 -17.48 19.14 -0.47
C THR A 295 -16.02 18.70 -0.39
N LEU A 296 -15.42 18.69 0.81
CA LEU A 296 -14.02 18.27 1.00
C LEU A 296 -13.78 16.83 0.57
N LEU A 297 -14.70 15.93 0.91
CA LEU A 297 -14.61 14.53 0.52
C LEU A 297 -14.85 14.34 -0.97
N ALA A 298 -15.82 15.06 -1.52
CA ALA A 298 -16.09 15.06 -2.97
C ALA A 298 -14.87 15.53 -3.77
N ASP A 299 -14.24 16.65 -3.35
CA ASP A 299 -13.04 17.19 -4.00
C ASP A 299 -11.87 16.20 -3.95
N LYS A 300 -11.70 15.50 -2.82
CA LYS A 300 -10.70 14.46 -2.67
C LYS A 300 -10.94 13.29 -3.64
N ILE A 301 -12.18 12.78 -3.72
CA ILE A 301 -12.53 11.70 -4.65
C ILE A 301 -12.31 12.16 -6.11
N ILE A 302 -12.71 13.38 -6.47
CA ILE A 302 -12.48 13.95 -7.80
C ILE A 302 -10.99 13.98 -8.12
N SER A 303 -10.13 14.37 -7.16
CA SER A 303 -8.68 14.37 -7.35
C SER A 303 -8.14 12.96 -7.64
N ILE A 304 -8.63 11.94 -6.92
CA ILE A 304 -8.22 10.54 -7.10
C ILE A 304 -8.58 10.03 -8.50
N VAL A 305 -9.81 10.27 -8.94
CA VAL A 305 -10.30 9.75 -10.24
C VAL A 305 -9.90 10.62 -11.44
N SER A 306 -9.27 11.77 -11.23
CA SER A 306 -8.98 12.72 -12.31
C SER A 306 -8.06 12.14 -13.38
N ASP A 307 -7.04 11.39 -13.00
CA ASP A 307 -6.08 10.79 -13.91
C ASP A 307 -6.70 9.63 -14.71
N PRO A 308 -7.32 8.59 -14.10
CA PRO A 308 -8.02 7.57 -14.86
C PRO A 308 -9.15 8.17 -15.72
N ASP A 309 -9.92 9.15 -15.24
CA ASP A 309 -10.93 9.82 -16.04
C ASP A 309 -10.36 10.51 -17.28
N ASN A 310 -9.20 11.13 -17.17
CA ASN A 310 -8.54 11.78 -18.29
C ASN A 310 -7.97 10.77 -19.30
N ILE A 311 -7.44 9.65 -18.84
CA ILE A 311 -7.01 8.53 -19.68
C ILE A 311 -8.24 7.98 -20.42
N PHE A 312 -9.30 7.65 -19.72
CA PHE A 312 -10.51 7.09 -20.33
C PHE A 312 -11.12 8.03 -21.35
N LYS A 313 -11.15 9.35 -21.10
CA LYS A 313 -11.61 10.35 -22.08
C LYS A 313 -10.80 10.32 -23.37
N LYS A 314 -9.49 10.03 -23.29
CA LYS A 314 -8.63 9.91 -24.49
C LYS A 314 -8.88 8.62 -25.27
N THR A 315 -9.26 7.53 -24.57
CA THR A 315 -9.59 6.25 -25.22
C THR A 315 -10.93 6.25 -25.92
N LEU A 316 -11.85 7.16 -25.56
CA LEU A 316 -13.15 7.29 -26.20
C LEU A 316 -13.03 7.78 -27.64
N THR A 317 -13.48 6.98 -28.61
CA THR A 317 -13.24 7.26 -30.04
C THR A 317 -14.45 7.75 -30.81
N ASP A 318 -15.64 7.34 -30.47
CA ASP A 318 -16.85 7.73 -31.21
C ASP A 318 -17.87 8.44 -30.32
N ARG A 319 -17.75 9.76 -30.23
CA ARG A 319 -18.66 10.60 -29.44
C ARG A 319 -20.06 10.73 -30.02
N ARG A 320 -20.30 10.30 -31.26
CA ARG A 320 -21.59 10.34 -31.90
C ARG A 320 -22.48 9.18 -31.50
N LYS A 321 -21.89 8.09 -31.03
CA LYS A 321 -22.59 6.91 -30.62
C LYS A 321 -22.67 6.86 -29.09
N ARG A 322 -23.88 6.72 -28.56
CA ARG A 322 -24.12 6.61 -27.12
C ARG A 322 -24.43 5.17 -26.75
N LEU A 323 -23.83 4.73 -25.66
CA LEU A 323 -24.28 3.52 -24.99
C LEU A 323 -25.50 3.84 -24.12
N ASP A 324 -26.41 2.92 -24.01
CA ASP A 324 -27.47 3.03 -23.01
C ASP A 324 -26.86 2.99 -21.61
N PRO A 325 -27.39 3.80 -20.66
CA PRO A 325 -26.94 3.75 -19.29
C PRO A 325 -27.01 2.31 -18.75
N PRO A 326 -25.94 1.76 -18.18
CA PRO A 326 -25.96 0.41 -17.63
C PRO A 326 -26.83 0.30 -16.39
N THR A 327 -27.11 1.41 -15.70
CA THR A 327 -27.92 1.47 -14.49
C THR A 327 -28.97 2.58 -14.56
N GLU A 328 -29.98 2.46 -13.70
CA GLU A 328 -31.01 3.49 -13.51
C GLU A 328 -30.58 4.59 -12.51
N MET A 329 -29.31 4.66 -12.15
CA MET A 329 -28.81 5.67 -11.21
C MET A 329 -29.09 7.08 -11.72
N LYS A 330 -29.77 7.88 -10.88
CA LYS A 330 -30.09 9.28 -11.18
C LYS A 330 -28.91 10.17 -10.83
N LEU A 331 -28.00 10.37 -11.78
CA LEU A 331 -26.87 11.28 -11.65
C LEU A 331 -27.22 12.67 -12.20
N ARG A 332 -26.69 13.71 -11.52
CA ARG A 332 -26.90 15.10 -11.90
C ARG A 332 -25.99 15.53 -13.05
N GLN A 333 -24.75 15.04 -13.03
CA GLN A 333 -23.76 15.42 -14.03
C GLN A 333 -23.85 14.57 -15.29
N LYS A 334 -23.39 15.17 -16.41
CA LYS A 334 -23.32 14.48 -17.70
C LYS A 334 -22.21 13.43 -17.68
N ARG A 335 -22.56 12.22 -18.03
CA ARG A 335 -21.67 11.03 -18.01
C ARG A 335 -20.83 10.97 -19.28
N PHE A 336 -19.56 11.35 -19.21
CA PHE A 336 -18.68 11.25 -20.37
C PHE A 336 -18.31 9.78 -20.68
N TRP A 337 -18.32 8.90 -19.69
CA TRP A 337 -17.90 7.50 -19.81
C TRP A 337 -18.88 6.61 -20.57
N TYR A 338 -20.02 7.11 -20.96
CA TYR A 338 -20.95 6.39 -21.84
C TYR A 338 -20.75 6.67 -23.34
N HIS A 339 -19.86 7.54 -23.70
CA HIS A 339 -19.60 7.85 -25.10
C HIS A 339 -18.59 6.86 -25.68
N GLY A 340 -19.05 5.66 -25.92
CA GLY A 340 -18.52 4.60 -26.75
C GLY A 340 -17.04 4.43 -26.85
N MET A 341 -16.52 3.46 -26.17
CA MET A 341 -15.17 3.00 -26.38
C MET A 341 -15.19 1.81 -27.35
N VAL A 342 -14.67 1.99 -28.54
CA VAL A 342 -14.59 0.94 -29.54
C VAL A 342 -13.31 1.03 -30.37
N ARG A 343 -12.32 1.64 -29.83
CA ARG A 343 -11.03 1.74 -30.50
C ARG A 343 -10.28 0.43 -30.30
N ASN A 344 -9.86 -0.19 -31.38
CA ASN A 344 -8.99 -1.37 -31.39
C ASN A 344 -9.54 -2.66 -30.77
N GLN A 345 -10.71 -2.62 -30.19
CA GLN A 345 -11.34 -3.84 -29.73
C GLN A 345 -11.91 -4.55 -30.87
N GLY A 346 -11.36 -5.19 -31.55
CA GLY A 346 -11.83 -5.95 -32.64
C GLY A 346 -13.31 -5.89 -32.99
N SER A 347 -13.68 -6.52 -34.06
CA SER A 347 -15.06 -6.64 -34.53
C SER A 347 -16.01 -7.32 -33.52
N ASP A 348 -15.47 -7.99 -32.52
CA ASP A 348 -16.26 -8.83 -31.61
C ASP A 348 -17.01 -8.01 -30.57
N LEU A 349 -16.37 -7.08 -29.89
CA LEU A 349 -17.04 -6.19 -28.95
C LEU A 349 -18.09 -5.32 -29.65
N ARG A 350 -17.80 -4.82 -30.86
CA ARG A 350 -18.78 -4.10 -31.66
C ARG A 350 -20.00 -4.93 -32.01
N ARG A 351 -19.81 -6.17 -32.39
CA ARG A 351 -20.91 -7.09 -32.71
C ARG A 351 -21.75 -7.37 -31.48
N ASP A 352 -21.13 -7.48 -30.32
CA ASP A 352 -21.82 -7.76 -29.07
C ASP A 352 -22.60 -6.52 -28.58
N LEU A 353 -22.05 -5.35 -28.65
CA LEU A 353 -22.73 -4.10 -28.39
C LEU A 353 -23.99 -3.94 -29.26
N ILE A 354 -23.89 -4.20 -30.55
CA ILE A 354 -25.00 -4.11 -31.50
C ILE A 354 -26.06 -5.19 -31.20
N ARG A 355 -25.65 -6.45 -30.97
CA ARG A 355 -26.57 -7.55 -30.67
C ARG A 355 -27.32 -7.36 -29.37
N GLN A 356 -26.71 -6.78 -28.37
CA GLN A 356 -27.31 -6.55 -27.07
C GLN A 356 -28.24 -5.30 -27.04
N GLY A 357 -28.36 -4.56 -28.14
CA GLY A 357 -29.16 -3.35 -28.18
C GLY A 357 -28.66 -2.21 -27.28
N TRP A 358 -27.44 -2.35 -26.84
CA TRP A 358 -26.78 -1.45 -25.88
C TRP A 358 -26.36 -0.14 -26.51
N PHE A 359 -26.19 -0.20 -27.78
CA PHE A 359 -25.65 0.83 -28.58
C PHE A 359 -26.75 1.49 -29.36
N LYS A 360 -27.00 2.75 -29.13
CA LYS A 360 -27.90 3.59 -29.94
C LYS A 360 -27.10 4.40 -30.94
N GLY A 361 -27.39 4.20 -32.23
CA GLY A 361 -26.79 4.92 -33.32
C GLY A 361 -27.12 6.42 -33.34
#